data_d16f3a9287412e471d139dba959863fc
#
_entry.id   d16f3a9287412e471d139dba959863fc
#
_cell.length_a   1.000
_cell.length_b   1.000
_cell.length_c   1.000
_cell.angle_alpha   90.00
_cell.angle_beta   90.00
_cell.angle_gamma   90.00
#
_symmetry.space_group_name_H-M   'P 1'
#
loop_
_entity.id
_entity.type
_entity.pdbx_description
1 polymer ?
#
loop_
_entity_poly.entity_id
_entity_poly.type
_entity_poly.pdbx_seq_one_letter_code
_entity_poly.pdbx_strand_id
1 'polypeptide(L)'
;TQGGANALSIGDQVGSLDPGKKADIIMLDVSTNTRLFPLTAETVVNMIRLNGSGSDVSDVIVDGNFVMRNKKVLTVDEEKVLKNARTRQEEFITKYKKMESNNEPLVKTRMPLPFV
;
A
#
# COMPACT_ATOMS: atom_id res chain seq x y z
N THR A 1 14.62 -5.62 1.28
CA THR A 1 14.29 -6.90 0.65
C THR A 1 15.00 -8.05 1.37
N GLN A 2 16.17 -8.51 0.93
CA GLN A 2 16.85 -9.66 1.60
C GLN A 2 17.11 -9.42 3.09
N GLY A 3 17.56 -8.22 3.49
CA GLY A 3 17.78 -7.89 4.91
C GLY A 3 16.52 -7.98 5.75
N GLY A 4 15.37 -7.51 5.24
CA GLY A 4 14.08 -7.65 5.92
C GLY A 4 13.61 -9.11 6.00
N ALA A 5 13.76 -9.88 4.93
CA ALA A 5 13.43 -11.29 4.89
C ALA A 5 14.27 -12.10 5.89
N ASN A 6 15.57 -11.81 5.99
CA ASN A 6 16.45 -12.45 6.96
C ASN A 6 16.08 -12.11 8.41
N ALA A 7 15.70 -10.84 8.68
CA ALA A 7 15.25 -10.43 10.00
C ALA A 7 13.96 -11.14 10.44
N LEU A 8 13.11 -11.55 9.49
CA LEU A 8 11.89 -12.33 9.72
C LEU A 8 12.12 -13.84 9.63
N SER A 9 13.36 -14.29 9.43
CA SER A 9 13.73 -15.72 9.27
C SER A 9 13.02 -16.43 8.09
N ILE A 10 12.71 -15.67 7.02
CA ILE A 10 12.11 -16.17 5.77
C ILE A 10 12.96 -15.87 4.53
N GLY A 11 14.25 -15.55 4.73
CA GLY A 11 15.17 -15.16 3.67
C GLY A 11 15.54 -16.28 2.69
N ASP A 12 15.26 -17.53 3.04
CA ASP A 12 15.32 -18.70 2.17
C ASP A 12 14.16 -18.79 1.18
N GLN A 13 13.02 -18.15 1.50
CA GLN A 13 11.79 -18.19 0.70
C GLN A 13 11.59 -16.95 -0.17
N VAL A 14 11.96 -15.77 0.33
CA VAL A 14 11.71 -14.48 -0.32
C VAL A 14 12.89 -13.52 -0.15
N GLY A 15 12.82 -12.34 -0.79
CA GLY A 15 13.78 -11.24 -0.61
C GLY A 15 14.83 -11.10 -1.70
N SER A 16 14.94 -12.08 -2.61
CA SER A 16 15.78 -12.03 -3.81
C SER A 16 15.11 -12.79 -4.96
N LEU A 17 15.57 -12.54 -6.20
CA LEU A 17 15.06 -13.17 -7.42
C LEU A 17 15.90 -14.42 -7.77
N ASP A 18 16.12 -15.29 -6.79
CA ASP A 18 16.89 -16.52 -6.98
C ASP A 18 15.97 -17.70 -7.35
N PRO A 19 16.45 -18.66 -8.16
CA PRO A 19 15.70 -19.86 -8.45
C PRO A 19 15.31 -20.62 -7.17
N GLY A 20 14.07 -21.07 -7.10
CA GLY A 20 13.53 -21.80 -5.96
C GLY A 20 12.87 -20.92 -4.89
N LYS A 21 13.00 -19.61 -4.97
CA LYS A 21 12.27 -18.67 -4.10
C LYS A 21 10.92 -18.28 -4.67
N LYS A 22 10.05 -17.82 -3.80
CA LYS A 22 8.75 -17.24 -4.22
C LYS A 22 8.97 -15.97 -5.02
N ALA A 23 8.17 -15.81 -6.07
CA ALA A 23 8.21 -14.63 -6.90
C ALA A 23 7.38 -13.51 -6.26
N ASP A 24 7.98 -12.79 -5.32
CA ASP A 24 7.45 -11.56 -4.71
C ASP A 24 8.18 -10.39 -5.35
N ILE A 25 7.52 -9.72 -6.31
CA ILE A 25 8.13 -8.73 -7.18
C ILE A 25 7.26 -7.49 -7.25
N ILE A 26 7.87 -6.32 -7.15
CA ILE A 26 7.23 -5.05 -7.54
C ILE A 26 7.93 -4.48 -8.76
N MET A 27 7.15 -3.91 -9.68
CA MET A 27 7.66 -3.14 -10.81
C MET A 27 7.37 -1.66 -10.59
N LEU A 28 8.38 -0.83 -10.89
CA LEU A 28 8.28 0.62 -10.74
C LEU A 28 8.25 1.27 -12.13
N ASP A 29 7.24 2.09 -12.39
CA ASP A 29 7.22 2.99 -13.54
C ASP A 29 7.95 4.27 -13.16
N VAL A 30 9.20 4.38 -13.60
CA VAL A 30 10.07 5.52 -13.33
C VAL A 30 10.08 6.54 -14.46
N SER A 31 9.38 6.27 -15.56
CA SER A 31 9.44 7.05 -16.81
C SER A 31 8.91 8.48 -16.65
N THR A 32 7.94 8.67 -15.77
CA THR A 32 7.26 9.96 -15.55
C THR A 32 7.64 10.65 -14.26
N ASN A 33 8.44 10.00 -13.41
CA ASN A 33 8.80 10.55 -12.10
C ASN A 33 10.11 11.34 -12.16
N THR A 34 10.01 12.66 -12.34
CA THR A 34 11.17 13.55 -12.41
C THR A 34 12.00 13.60 -11.12
N ARG A 35 11.42 13.20 -9.97
CA ARG A 35 12.14 13.12 -8.69
C ARG A 35 13.16 11.98 -8.66
N LEU A 36 13.02 11.00 -9.53
CA LEU A 36 13.96 9.89 -9.68
C LEU A 36 15.08 10.19 -10.69
N PHE A 37 15.04 11.33 -11.34
CA PHE A 37 16.04 11.68 -12.37
C PHE A 37 17.27 12.39 -11.76
N PRO A 38 18.52 12.12 -12.24
CA PRO A 38 18.88 11.14 -13.26
C PRO A 38 18.97 9.72 -12.70
N LEU A 39 18.43 8.74 -13.45
CA LEU A 39 18.46 7.34 -13.10
C LEU A 39 19.58 6.63 -13.88
N THR A 40 20.61 6.21 -13.18
CA THR A 40 21.71 5.39 -13.72
C THR A 40 21.87 4.11 -12.91
N ALA A 41 22.67 3.17 -13.39
CA ALA A 41 22.94 1.95 -12.64
C ALA A 41 23.51 2.21 -11.24
N GLU A 42 24.28 3.29 -11.09
CA GLU A 42 24.91 3.67 -9.82
C GLU A 42 23.95 4.41 -8.88
N THR A 43 22.98 5.16 -9.43
CA THR A 43 22.09 6.02 -8.64
C THR A 43 20.75 5.39 -8.34
N VAL A 44 20.29 4.39 -9.12
CA VAL A 44 18.92 3.85 -9.10
C VAL A 44 18.47 3.45 -7.69
N VAL A 45 19.27 2.71 -6.95
CA VAL A 45 18.90 2.22 -5.61
C VAL A 45 18.72 3.39 -4.63
N ASN A 46 19.63 4.37 -4.66
CA ASN A 46 19.56 5.54 -3.79
C ASN A 46 18.39 6.44 -4.17
N MET A 47 18.15 6.65 -5.46
CA MET A 47 17.04 7.48 -5.93
C MET A 47 15.69 6.87 -5.55
N ILE A 48 15.50 5.57 -5.74
CA ILE A 48 14.29 4.87 -5.32
C ILE A 48 14.13 4.96 -3.79
N ARG A 49 15.19 4.73 -3.02
CA ARG A 49 15.14 4.79 -1.56
C ARG A 49 14.77 6.18 -1.02
N LEU A 50 15.27 7.25 -1.64
CA LEU A 50 15.09 8.63 -1.15
C LEU A 50 13.82 9.29 -1.70
N ASN A 51 13.47 9.02 -2.94
CA ASN A 51 12.45 9.75 -3.68
C ASN A 51 11.32 8.86 -4.24
N GLY A 52 11.46 7.53 -4.15
CA GLY A 52 10.43 6.59 -4.60
C GLY A 52 9.19 6.63 -3.71
N SER A 53 8.05 6.38 -4.29
CA SER A 53 6.77 6.37 -3.59
C SER A 53 5.91 5.19 -4.07
N GLY A 54 4.88 4.83 -3.29
CA GLY A 54 3.94 3.78 -3.70
C GLY A 54 3.22 4.09 -5.01
N SER A 55 3.08 5.35 -5.40
CA SER A 55 2.48 5.75 -6.68
C SER A 55 3.34 5.39 -7.90
N ASP A 56 4.63 5.14 -7.70
CA ASP A 56 5.55 4.72 -8.76
C ASP A 56 5.43 3.21 -9.06
N VAL A 57 4.79 2.44 -8.18
CA VAL A 57 4.56 1.00 -8.38
C VAL A 57 3.50 0.81 -9.46
N SER A 58 3.85 0.10 -10.53
CA SER A 58 2.93 -0.24 -11.63
C SER A 58 2.31 -1.62 -11.47
N ASP A 59 3.10 -2.59 -11.06
CA ASP A 59 2.67 -3.98 -10.95
C ASP A 59 3.21 -4.62 -9.67
N VAL A 60 2.44 -5.53 -9.09
CA VAL A 60 2.82 -6.30 -7.91
C VAL A 60 2.49 -7.77 -8.14
N ILE A 61 3.49 -8.60 -7.93
CA ILE A 61 3.37 -10.05 -7.96
C ILE A 61 3.66 -10.56 -6.54
N VAL A 62 2.82 -11.45 -6.04
CA VAL A 62 3.00 -12.14 -4.76
C VAL A 62 2.86 -13.62 -4.99
N ASP A 63 3.86 -14.40 -4.59
CA ASP A 63 3.92 -15.84 -4.79
C ASP A 63 3.61 -16.25 -6.25
N GLY A 64 4.15 -15.49 -7.22
CA GLY A 64 3.97 -15.70 -8.65
C GLY A 64 2.63 -15.20 -9.24
N ASN A 65 1.71 -14.68 -8.43
CA ASN A 65 0.40 -14.20 -8.88
C ASN A 65 0.35 -12.67 -8.93
N PHE A 66 -0.21 -12.11 -9.99
CA PHE A 66 -0.46 -10.68 -10.05
C PHE A 66 -1.56 -10.29 -9.05
N VAL A 67 -1.23 -9.43 -8.10
CA VAL A 67 -2.20 -8.80 -7.18
C VAL A 67 -2.52 -7.36 -7.59
N MET A 68 -1.62 -6.72 -8.33
CA MET A 68 -1.83 -5.42 -8.99
C MET A 68 -1.19 -5.43 -10.37
N ARG A 69 -1.83 -4.83 -11.36
CA ARG A 69 -1.31 -4.69 -12.73
C ARG A 69 -1.75 -3.37 -13.33
N ASN A 70 -0.80 -2.67 -13.98
CA ASN A 70 -1.03 -1.33 -14.54
C ASN A 70 -1.70 -0.38 -13.52
N LYS A 71 -1.21 -0.36 -12.28
CA LYS A 71 -1.72 0.45 -11.16
C LYS A 71 -3.16 0.11 -10.73
N LYS A 72 -3.72 -1.01 -11.18
CA LYS A 72 -5.05 -1.50 -10.80
C LYS A 72 -4.92 -2.73 -9.91
N VAL A 73 -5.50 -2.68 -8.72
CA VAL A 73 -5.57 -3.83 -7.81
C VAL A 73 -6.55 -4.86 -8.38
N LEU A 74 -6.13 -6.13 -8.43
CA LEU A 74 -6.92 -7.22 -9.02
C LEU A 74 -7.67 -8.04 -7.97
N THR A 75 -7.27 -7.93 -6.71
CA THR A 75 -7.81 -8.75 -5.61
C THR A 75 -9.02 -8.15 -4.92
N VAL A 76 -9.33 -6.89 -5.20
CA VAL A 76 -10.48 -6.17 -4.63
C VAL A 76 -11.18 -5.33 -5.69
N ASP A 77 -12.47 -5.09 -5.51
CA ASP A 77 -13.23 -4.10 -6.27
C ASP A 77 -13.01 -2.71 -5.64
N GLU A 78 -12.04 -1.95 -6.20
CA GLU A 78 -11.66 -0.64 -5.68
C GLU A 78 -12.82 0.36 -5.69
N GLU A 79 -13.68 0.33 -6.72
CA GLU A 79 -14.84 1.23 -6.81
C GLU A 79 -15.83 0.96 -5.67
N LYS A 80 -16.10 -0.32 -5.39
CA LYS A 80 -16.97 -0.72 -4.28
C LYS A 80 -16.37 -0.34 -2.93
N VAL A 81 -15.05 -0.54 -2.75
CA VAL A 81 -14.35 -0.15 -1.52
C VAL A 81 -14.43 1.35 -1.30
N LEU A 82 -14.12 2.15 -2.33
CA LEU A 82 -14.18 3.62 -2.26
C LEU A 82 -15.61 4.13 -2.01
N LYS A 83 -16.60 3.52 -2.65
CA LYS A 83 -18.02 3.84 -2.41
C LYS A 83 -18.41 3.59 -0.95
N ASN A 84 -18.06 2.43 -0.44
CA ASN A 84 -18.33 2.08 0.96
C ASN A 84 -17.62 3.02 1.94
N ALA A 85 -16.36 3.36 1.66
CA ALA A 85 -15.60 4.31 2.48
C ALA A 85 -16.25 5.70 2.52
N ARG A 86 -16.73 6.22 1.38
CA ARG A 86 -17.45 7.49 1.32
C ARG A 86 -18.74 7.46 2.14
N THR A 87 -19.55 6.41 1.99
CA THR A 87 -20.78 6.26 2.78
C THR A 87 -20.48 6.25 4.29
N ARG A 88 -19.44 5.51 4.71
CA ARG A 88 -19.01 5.48 6.12
C ARG A 88 -18.50 6.83 6.60
N GLN A 89 -17.80 7.56 5.76
CA GLN A 89 -17.35 8.92 6.08
C GLN A 89 -18.54 9.87 6.31
N GLU A 90 -19.55 9.82 5.45
CA GLU A 90 -20.76 10.64 5.59
C GLU A 90 -21.55 10.31 6.87
N GLU A 91 -21.72 9.02 7.17
CA GLU A 91 -22.32 8.54 8.42
C GLU A 91 -21.55 9.07 9.64
N PHE A 92 -20.21 8.98 9.59
CA PHE A 92 -19.34 9.45 10.65
C PHE A 92 -19.47 10.95 10.87
N ILE A 93 -19.39 11.75 9.81
CA ILE A 93 -19.51 13.21 9.86
C ILE A 93 -20.88 13.62 10.44
N THR A 94 -21.94 12.94 10.00
CA THR A 94 -23.30 13.22 10.49
C THR A 94 -23.42 12.92 11.99
N LYS A 95 -22.88 11.80 12.42
CA LYS A 95 -22.85 11.41 13.84
C LYS A 95 -22.01 12.39 14.66
N TYR A 96 -20.85 12.77 14.15
CA TYR A 96 -19.95 13.72 14.80
C TYR A 96 -20.62 15.08 15.04
N LYS A 97 -21.24 15.66 14.00
CA LYS A 97 -21.97 16.91 14.09
C LYS A 97 -23.11 16.87 15.12
N LYS A 98 -23.82 15.73 15.20
CA LYS A 98 -24.89 15.53 16.19
C LYS A 98 -24.36 15.47 17.61
N MET A 99 -23.21 14.82 17.84
CA MET A 99 -22.55 14.78 19.15
C MET A 99 -22.04 16.16 19.56
N GLU A 100 -21.44 16.89 18.64
CA GLU A 100 -20.98 18.26 18.87
C GLU A 100 -22.14 19.20 19.25
N SER A 101 -23.27 19.11 18.55
CA SER A 101 -24.48 19.90 18.87
C SER A 101 -25.08 19.57 20.22
N ASN A 102 -24.90 18.35 20.71
CA ASN A 102 -25.41 17.88 22.02
C ASN A 102 -24.40 18.09 23.16
N ASN A 103 -23.22 18.66 22.90
CA ASN A 103 -22.14 18.83 23.87
C ASN A 103 -21.67 17.53 24.52
N GLU A 104 -21.79 16.41 23.81
CA GLU A 104 -21.37 15.08 24.27
C GLU A 104 -19.84 14.88 24.10
N PRO A 105 -19.12 14.40 25.11
CA PRO A 105 -17.67 14.19 25.00
C PRO A 105 -17.35 13.07 24.02
N LEU A 106 -16.47 13.35 23.03
CA LEU A 106 -16.00 12.45 21.97
C LEU A 106 -15.43 11.10 22.48
N VAL A 107 -14.97 11.05 23.72
CA VAL A 107 -14.27 9.90 24.30
C VAL A 107 -15.21 8.75 24.74
N LYS A 108 -16.52 8.96 24.83
CA LYS A 108 -17.45 7.92 25.28
C LYS A 108 -17.88 6.92 24.20
N THR A 109 -17.56 7.18 22.93
CA THR A 109 -17.92 6.25 21.86
C THR A 109 -16.71 5.40 21.49
N ARG A 110 -16.54 4.25 22.15
CA ARG A 110 -15.73 3.18 21.57
C ARG A 110 -16.32 2.87 20.19
N MET A 111 -15.64 3.33 19.13
CA MET A 111 -15.93 2.79 17.80
C MET A 111 -15.70 1.28 17.87
N PRO A 112 -16.67 0.43 17.55
CA PRO A 112 -16.36 -0.95 17.28
C PRO A 112 -15.41 -0.94 16.09
N LEU A 113 -14.20 -1.45 16.29
CA LEU A 113 -13.25 -1.64 15.20
C LEU A 113 -13.92 -2.61 14.21
N PRO A 114 -14.08 -2.24 12.93
CA PRO A 114 -14.84 -3.04 11.98
C PRO A 114 -14.07 -4.28 11.46
N PHE A 115 -12.97 -4.65 12.13
CA PHE A 115 -12.13 -5.77 11.70
C PHE A 115 -11.80 -6.67 12.89
N VAL A 116 -12.64 -7.64 13.14
CA VAL A 116 -12.31 -8.97 13.66
C VAL A 116 -13.04 -9.99 12.80
#